data_2b97628302f758cfa971e12599200e3d
#
_entry.id   2b97628302f758cfa971e12599200e3d
#
_cell.length_a   1.000
_cell.length_b   1.000
_cell.length_c   1.000
_cell.angle_alpha   90.00
_cell.angle_beta   90.00
_cell.angle_gamma   90.00
#
_symmetry.space_group_name_H-M   'P 1'
#
loop_
_entity.id
_entity.type
_entity.pdbx_description
1 polymer ?
#
loop_
_entity_poly.entity_id
_entity_poly.type
_entity_poly.pdbx_seq_one_letter_code
_entity_poly.pdbx_strand_id
1 'polypeptide(L)'
;MNRTLFAPVIAVLGLLLQPSAWALDEAGSQRLLSIQQRWAEVQYDTPEKQKPAEFEKLALQAQAFTQEQPTAAEAWIWNGIVVSSWAGAEGGLGALGKAKQSKASLEKALQLDPAALQGSAYTSLAALYDRVPGWPIGFGDADKADALLRSALQLNPNGIDSLYFWGDHLYRQGHYVEAKAALLKAKLAAPRPGRELADEGRRGEIDALLKDVEHKLD
;
A
#
# COMPACT_ATOMS: atom_id res chain seq x y z
N MET A 1 48.92 59.07 -14.42
CA MET A 1 48.15 58.20 -15.29
C MET A 1 48.17 56.83 -14.63
N ASN A 2 47.17 56.56 -13.74
CA ASN A 2 47.05 55.28 -13.02
C ASN A 2 46.00 54.39 -13.74
N ARG A 3 46.45 53.28 -14.33
CA ARG A 3 45.58 52.27 -14.90
C ARG A 3 45.27 51.21 -13.81
N THR A 4 44.07 51.25 -13.27
CA THR A 4 43.51 50.19 -12.41
C THR A 4 43.05 49.05 -13.30
N LEU A 5 43.70 47.89 -13.15
CA LEU A 5 43.29 46.62 -13.75
C LEU A 5 42.19 45.99 -12.90
N PHE A 6 40.97 45.92 -13.43
CA PHE A 6 39.89 45.10 -12.88
C PHE A 6 40.05 43.65 -13.34
N ALA A 7 40.29 42.75 -12.43
CA ALA A 7 40.23 41.28 -12.68
C ALA A 7 38.78 40.81 -12.55
N PRO A 8 38.24 40.01 -13.48
CA PRO A 8 36.91 39.43 -13.33
C PRO A 8 36.97 38.26 -12.35
N VAL A 9 36.16 38.33 -11.30
CA VAL A 9 35.87 37.17 -10.42
C VAL A 9 34.88 36.28 -11.15
N ILE A 10 35.35 35.12 -11.63
CA ILE A 10 34.49 34.07 -12.15
C ILE A 10 33.93 33.31 -10.96
N ALA A 11 32.68 33.57 -10.62
CA ALA A 11 31.92 32.77 -9.66
C ALA A 11 31.53 31.43 -10.34
N VAL A 12 32.23 30.36 -10.01
CA VAL A 12 31.85 29.00 -10.40
C VAL A 12 30.66 28.57 -9.50
N LEU A 13 29.46 28.71 -10.07
CA LEU A 13 28.25 28.18 -9.46
C LEU A 13 28.29 26.63 -9.56
N GLY A 14 28.79 25.97 -8.52
CA GLY A 14 28.75 24.54 -8.40
C GLY A 14 27.27 24.08 -8.26
N LEU A 15 26.69 23.51 -9.34
CA LEU A 15 25.46 22.75 -9.25
C LEU A 15 25.73 21.54 -8.36
N LEU A 16 25.33 21.61 -7.12
CA LEU A 16 25.20 20.44 -6.26
C LEU A 16 24.04 19.59 -6.85
N LEU A 17 24.39 18.61 -7.69
CA LEU A 17 23.51 17.49 -8.01
C LEU A 17 23.26 16.78 -6.68
N GLN A 18 22.16 17.11 -6.03
CA GLN A 18 21.64 16.30 -4.92
C GLN A 18 21.23 14.96 -5.52
N PRO A 19 21.79 13.84 -5.10
CA PRO A 19 21.29 12.54 -5.51
C PRO A 19 19.83 12.46 -5.05
N SER A 20 18.92 12.16 -5.96
CA SER A 20 17.53 11.82 -5.65
C SER A 20 17.55 10.51 -4.83
N ALA A 21 17.66 10.63 -3.51
CA ALA A 21 17.99 9.53 -2.60
C ALA A 21 16.82 8.58 -2.32
N TRP A 22 15.76 8.56 -3.15
CA TRP A 22 14.49 7.94 -2.76
C TRP A 22 13.90 6.97 -3.80
N ALA A 23 14.48 6.81 -4.96
CA ALA A 23 14.02 5.83 -5.94
C ALA A 23 14.83 4.54 -5.83
N LEU A 24 14.14 3.39 -5.85
CA LEU A 24 14.78 2.09 -5.99
C LEU A 24 15.63 2.07 -7.26
N ASP A 25 16.81 1.48 -7.18
CA ASP A 25 17.59 1.14 -8.36
C ASP A 25 16.91 0.01 -9.16
N GLU A 26 17.47 -0.35 -10.30
CA GLU A 26 16.92 -1.40 -11.17
C GLU A 26 16.77 -2.73 -10.42
N ALA A 27 17.75 -3.13 -9.62
CA ALA A 27 17.71 -4.37 -8.84
C ALA A 27 16.62 -4.32 -7.76
N GLY A 28 16.49 -3.19 -7.05
CA GLY A 28 15.42 -2.95 -6.08
C GLY A 28 14.04 -2.97 -6.72
N SER A 29 13.90 -2.38 -7.91
CA SER A 29 12.64 -2.37 -8.67
C SER A 29 12.23 -3.78 -9.11
N GLN A 30 13.16 -4.59 -9.59
CA GLN A 30 12.93 -5.99 -9.94
C GLN A 30 12.58 -6.83 -8.70
N ARG A 31 13.26 -6.59 -7.57
CA ARG A 31 12.96 -7.25 -6.30
C ARG A 31 11.55 -6.92 -5.82
N LEU A 32 11.15 -5.65 -5.89
CA LEU A 32 9.81 -5.19 -5.57
C LEU A 32 8.77 -5.91 -6.43
N LEU A 33 8.96 -5.92 -7.75
CA LEU A 33 8.03 -6.59 -8.68
C LEU A 33 7.89 -8.08 -8.36
N SER A 34 8.99 -8.77 -8.06
CA SER A 34 8.97 -10.19 -7.66
C SER A 34 8.14 -10.42 -6.40
N ILE A 35 8.27 -9.57 -5.37
CA ILE A 35 7.45 -9.65 -4.16
C ILE A 35 5.97 -9.41 -4.48
N GLN A 36 5.67 -8.45 -5.35
CA GLN A 36 4.33 -8.11 -5.78
C GLN A 36 3.64 -9.26 -6.52
N GLN A 37 4.35 -9.89 -7.44
CA GLN A 37 3.84 -11.03 -8.20
C GLN A 37 3.63 -12.24 -7.31
N ARG A 38 4.62 -12.55 -6.44
CA ARG A 38 4.49 -13.65 -5.49
C ARG A 38 3.34 -13.45 -4.50
N TRP A 39 3.11 -12.21 -4.06
CA TRP A 39 1.95 -11.89 -3.22
C TRP A 39 0.64 -12.20 -3.95
N ALA A 40 0.51 -11.83 -5.22
CA ALA A 40 -0.69 -12.09 -6.00
C ALA A 40 -0.95 -13.60 -6.16
N GLU A 41 0.10 -14.39 -6.43
CA GLU A 41 0.01 -15.86 -6.49
C GLU A 41 -0.48 -16.45 -5.16
N VAL A 42 0.11 -15.99 -4.04
CA VAL A 42 -0.30 -16.48 -2.72
C VAL A 42 -1.73 -16.06 -2.41
N GLN A 43 -2.10 -14.83 -2.72
CA GLN A 43 -3.41 -14.27 -2.41
C GLN A 43 -4.53 -14.92 -3.22
N TYR A 44 -4.32 -15.14 -4.52
CA TYR A 44 -5.39 -15.49 -5.45
C TYR A 44 -5.33 -16.92 -6.01
N ASP A 45 -4.14 -17.51 -6.16
CA ASP A 45 -3.96 -18.84 -6.76
C ASP A 45 -3.61 -19.93 -5.75
N THR A 46 -3.22 -19.57 -4.52
CA THR A 46 -2.86 -20.56 -3.51
C THR A 46 -4.10 -21.03 -2.73
N PRO A 47 -4.27 -22.34 -2.52
CA PRO A 47 -5.35 -22.87 -1.68
C PRO A 47 -5.31 -22.27 -0.26
N GLU A 48 -6.48 -21.94 0.30
CA GLU A 48 -6.62 -21.25 1.61
C GLU A 48 -5.78 -21.89 2.73
N LYS A 49 -5.76 -23.23 2.82
CA LYS A 49 -5.00 -23.95 3.86
C LYS A 49 -3.49 -23.77 3.77
N GLN A 50 -2.97 -23.41 2.60
CA GLN A 50 -1.54 -23.23 2.36
C GLN A 50 -1.11 -21.75 2.48
N LYS A 51 -2.04 -20.81 2.36
CA LYS A 51 -1.76 -19.36 2.39
C LYS A 51 -0.94 -18.92 3.61
N PRO A 52 -1.25 -19.37 4.87
CA PRO A 52 -0.46 -18.94 6.02
C PRO A 52 1.02 -19.25 5.89
N ALA A 53 1.38 -20.48 5.48
CA ALA A 53 2.77 -20.89 5.32
C ALA A 53 3.47 -20.18 4.13
N GLU A 54 2.76 -19.93 3.05
CA GLU A 54 3.33 -19.22 1.88
C GLU A 54 3.49 -17.72 2.17
N PHE A 55 2.56 -17.09 2.89
CA PHE A 55 2.74 -15.72 3.35
C PHE A 55 3.86 -15.57 4.38
N GLU A 56 4.08 -16.55 5.26
CA GLU A 56 5.22 -16.55 6.17
C GLU A 56 6.55 -16.51 5.41
N LYS A 57 6.71 -17.37 4.41
CA LYS A 57 7.91 -17.36 3.54
C LYS A 57 8.09 -16.02 2.82
N LEU A 58 7.01 -15.47 2.29
CA LEU A 58 7.05 -14.18 1.60
C LEU A 58 7.34 -13.03 2.56
N ALA A 59 6.84 -13.09 3.80
CA ALA A 59 7.13 -12.08 4.83
C ALA A 59 8.62 -12.02 5.18
N LEU A 60 9.32 -13.16 5.23
CA LEU A 60 10.78 -13.19 5.40
C LEU A 60 11.50 -12.50 4.23
N GLN A 61 11.03 -12.69 3.00
CA GLN A 61 11.61 -12.03 1.82
C GLN A 61 11.35 -10.52 1.82
N ALA A 62 10.13 -10.10 2.18
CA ALA A 62 9.78 -8.70 2.28
C ALA A 62 10.54 -8.00 3.43
N GLN A 63 10.76 -8.69 4.54
CA GLN A 63 11.58 -8.18 5.64
C GLN A 63 13.05 -8.02 5.21
N ALA A 64 13.63 -9.01 4.52
CA ALA A 64 14.98 -8.89 3.99
C ALA A 64 15.10 -7.69 3.04
N PHE A 65 14.09 -7.45 2.21
CA PHE A 65 14.06 -6.29 1.31
C PHE A 65 14.08 -4.96 2.07
N THR A 66 13.43 -4.83 3.24
CA THR A 66 13.54 -3.63 4.07
C THR A 66 14.94 -3.45 4.65
N GLN A 67 15.71 -4.52 4.87
CA GLN A 67 17.09 -4.46 5.34
C GLN A 67 18.06 -4.08 4.22
N GLU A 68 17.80 -4.56 3.00
CA GLU A 68 18.57 -4.23 1.79
C GLU A 68 18.32 -2.77 1.37
N GLN A 69 17.07 -2.28 1.53
CA GLN A 69 16.60 -0.96 1.08
C GLN A 69 15.92 -0.18 2.23
N PRO A 70 16.65 0.16 3.31
CA PRO A 70 16.04 0.71 4.53
C PRO A 70 15.43 2.10 4.38
N THR A 71 15.82 2.83 3.34
CA THR A 71 15.33 4.18 3.02
C THR A 71 14.26 4.21 1.92
N ALA A 72 13.99 3.08 1.26
CA ALA A 72 12.95 2.97 0.24
C ALA A 72 11.58 2.72 0.87
N ALA A 73 10.67 3.67 0.75
CA ALA A 73 9.31 3.54 1.28
C ALA A 73 8.57 2.33 0.69
N GLU A 74 8.83 1.98 -0.57
CA GLU A 74 8.25 0.85 -1.28
C GLU A 74 8.54 -0.48 -0.60
N ALA A 75 9.75 -0.66 -0.06
CA ALA A 75 10.13 -1.87 0.66
C ALA A 75 9.30 -2.01 1.95
N TRP A 76 9.12 -0.93 2.69
CA TRP A 76 8.32 -0.91 3.91
C TRP A 76 6.82 -1.07 3.63
N ILE A 77 6.30 -0.48 2.54
CA ILE A 77 4.92 -0.68 2.09
C ILE A 77 4.66 -2.16 1.85
N TRP A 78 5.52 -2.80 1.06
CA TRP A 78 5.30 -4.21 0.70
C TRP A 78 5.55 -5.16 1.85
N ASN A 79 6.46 -4.86 2.76
CA ASN A 79 6.56 -5.60 4.02
C ASN A 79 5.25 -5.50 4.82
N GLY A 80 4.67 -4.30 4.95
CA GLY A 80 3.39 -4.09 5.62
C GLY A 80 2.24 -4.87 4.96
N ILE A 81 2.11 -4.80 3.61
CA ILE A 81 1.07 -5.51 2.85
C ILE A 81 1.19 -7.02 3.03
N VAL A 82 2.37 -7.59 2.87
CA VAL A 82 2.59 -9.03 3.01
C VAL A 82 2.27 -9.51 4.42
N VAL A 83 2.75 -8.79 5.44
CA VAL A 83 2.51 -9.16 6.85
C VAL A 83 1.03 -9.02 7.22
N SER A 84 0.30 -8.01 6.68
CA SER A 84 -1.14 -7.88 6.88
C SER A 84 -1.92 -9.03 6.22
N SER A 85 -1.51 -9.46 5.02
CA SER A 85 -2.11 -10.60 4.34
C SER A 85 -1.85 -11.91 5.10
N TRP A 86 -0.64 -12.07 5.63
CA TRP A 86 -0.32 -13.19 6.53
C TRP A 86 -1.22 -13.19 7.79
N ALA A 87 -1.39 -12.03 8.43
CA ALA A 87 -2.28 -11.88 9.57
C ALA A 87 -3.72 -12.33 9.23
N GLY A 88 -4.24 -11.93 8.07
CA GLY A 88 -5.57 -12.31 7.59
C GLY A 88 -5.70 -13.81 7.31
N ALA A 89 -4.68 -14.40 6.67
CA ALA A 89 -4.67 -15.82 6.32
C ALA A 89 -4.54 -16.74 7.55
N GLU A 90 -3.77 -16.35 8.56
CA GLU A 90 -3.58 -17.12 9.78
C GLU A 90 -4.77 -17.01 10.74
N GLY A 91 -5.30 -15.80 10.90
CA GLY A 91 -6.40 -15.52 11.83
C GLY A 91 -6.02 -15.72 13.30
N GLY A 92 -7.04 -15.73 14.15
CA GLY A 92 -6.89 -16.07 15.57
C GLY A 92 -5.99 -15.11 16.36
N LEU A 93 -5.41 -15.62 17.46
CA LEU A 93 -4.62 -14.80 18.41
C LEU A 93 -3.30 -14.30 17.82
N GLY A 94 -2.70 -15.01 16.87
CA GLY A 94 -1.44 -14.61 16.21
C GLY A 94 -1.61 -13.43 15.28
N ALA A 95 -2.79 -13.24 14.70
CA ALA A 95 -3.07 -12.20 13.71
C ALA A 95 -2.82 -10.78 14.24
N LEU A 96 -3.18 -10.49 15.50
CA LEU A 96 -3.03 -9.16 16.07
C LEU A 96 -1.56 -8.72 16.19
N GLY A 97 -0.66 -9.64 16.52
CA GLY A 97 0.78 -9.38 16.57
C GLY A 97 1.31 -8.98 15.18
N LYS A 98 0.93 -9.72 14.15
CA LYS A 98 1.27 -9.44 12.75
C LYS A 98 0.64 -8.13 12.26
N ALA A 99 -0.61 -7.86 12.59
CA ALA A 99 -1.26 -6.60 12.26
C ALA A 99 -0.52 -5.39 12.87
N LYS A 100 -0.01 -5.50 14.12
CA LYS A 100 0.82 -4.46 14.74
C LYS A 100 2.17 -4.31 14.03
N GLN A 101 2.79 -5.40 13.60
CA GLN A 101 4.03 -5.36 12.83
C GLN A 101 3.81 -4.71 11.45
N SER A 102 2.74 -5.08 10.75
CA SER A 102 2.34 -4.46 9.48
C SER A 102 2.12 -2.95 9.66
N LYS A 103 1.36 -2.55 10.70
CA LYS A 103 1.13 -1.14 11.02
C LYS A 103 2.43 -0.37 11.18
N ALA A 104 3.40 -0.90 11.95
CA ALA A 104 4.69 -0.25 12.14
C ALA A 104 5.46 -0.07 10.83
N SER A 105 5.43 -1.07 9.93
CA SER A 105 6.05 -0.97 8.60
C SER A 105 5.40 0.09 7.73
N LEU A 106 4.08 0.16 7.70
CA LEU A 106 3.34 1.15 6.91
C LEU A 106 3.53 2.58 7.46
N GLU A 107 3.56 2.74 8.78
CA GLU A 107 3.89 4.02 9.42
C GLU A 107 5.33 4.46 9.10
N LYS A 108 6.28 3.51 9.05
CA LYS A 108 7.66 3.80 8.61
C LYS A 108 7.70 4.24 7.14
N ALA A 109 6.93 3.60 6.28
CA ALA A 109 6.81 4.00 4.87
C ALA A 109 6.29 5.44 4.73
N LEU A 110 5.24 5.81 5.49
CA LEU A 110 4.69 7.17 5.50
C LEU A 110 5.69 8.22 5.99
N GLN A 111 6.60 7.86 6.90
CA GLN A 111 7.68 8.75 7.35
C GLN A 111 8.76 8.95 6.27
N LEU A 112 8.98 7.95 5.42
CA LEU A 112 9.98 7.99 4.36
C LEU A 112 9.46 8.75 3.15
N ASP A 113 8.35 8.30 2.58
CA ASP A 113 7.65 8.94 1.46
C ASP A 113 6.15 8.61 1.49
N PRO A 114 5.30 9.54 1.89
CA PRO A 114 3.85 9.33 1.91
C PRO A 114 3.23 9.18 0.52
N ALA A 115 3.91 9.63 -0.56
CA ALA A 115 3.43 9.51 -1.92
C ALA A 115 3.90 8.23 -2.64
N ALA A 116 4.82 7.47 -2.04
CA ALA A 116 5.36 6.24 -2.63
C ALA A 116 4.24 5.28 -3.05
N LEU A 117 4.41 4.67 -4.22
CA LEU A 117 3.41 3.80 -4.83
C LEU A 117 1.99 4.41 -4.83
N GLN A 118 1.93 5.72 -5.12
CA GLN A 118 0.69 6.49 -5.20
C GLN A 118 -0.16 6.41 -3.92
N GLY A 119 0.49 6.50 -2.75
CA GLY A 119 -0.19 6.50 -1.45
C GLY A 119 -0.64 5.12 -0.97
N SER A 120 -0.02 4.05 -1.45
CA SER A 120 -0.37 2.66 -1.08
C SER A 120 -0.23 2.39 0.43
N ALA A 121 0.68 3.10 1.12
CA ALA A 121 0.79 3.00 2.57
C ALA A 121 -0.47 3.48 3.30
N TYR A 122 -1.08 4.58 2.84
CA TYR A 122 -2.35 5.07 3.39
C TYR A 122 -3.47 4.05 3.21
N THR A 123 -3.63 3.52 2.00
CA THR A 123 -4.65 2.50 1.68
C THR A 123 -4.51 1.27 2.57
N SER A 124 -3.29 0.74 2.69
CA SER A 124 -3.01 -0.49 3.44
C SER A 124 -3.16 -0.28 4.95
N LEU A 125 -2.75 0.88 5.45
CA LEU A 125 -2.89 1.22 6.87
C LEU A 125 -4.37 1.43 7.24
N ALA A 126 -5.16 2.04 6.36
CA ALA A 126 -6.61 2.18 6.56
C ALA A 126 -7.30 0.82 6.65
N ALA A 127 -6.95 -0.12 5.76
CA ALA A 127 -7.49 -1.48 5.80
C ALA A 127 -7.20 -2.19 7.13
N LEU A 128 -6.05 -1.92 7.77
CA LEU A 128 -5.76 -2.42 9.10
C LEU A 128 -6.67 -1.79 10.16
N TYR A 129 -6.87 -0.47 10.14
CA TYR A 129 -7.74 0.22 11.09
C TYR A 129 -9.20 -0.21 10.96
N ASP A 130 -9.68 -0.55 9.77
CA ASP A 130 -11.03 -1.05 9.54
C ASP A 130 -11.24 -2.51 9.98
N ARG A 131 -10.19 -3.34 9.92
CA ARG A 131 -10.32 -4.80 10.08
C ARG A 131 -9.84 -5.32 11.42
N VAL A 132 -8.93 -4.62 12.07
CA VAL A 132 -8.48 -4.96 13.42
C VAL A 132 -9.54 -4.56 14.45
N PRO A 133 -9.82 -5.39 15.47
CA PRO A 133 -10.73 -4.98 16.53
C PRO A 133 -10.28 -3.66 17.19
N GLY A 134 -11.25 -2.85 17.63
CA GLY A 134 -10.99 -1.64 18.38
C GLY A 134 -10.51 -1.89 19.82
N TRP A 135 -10.24 -0.81 20.53
CA TRP A 135 -9.86 -0.88 21.93
C TRP A 135 -10.94 -1.61 22.77
N PRO A 136 -10.61 -2.43 23.80
CA PRO A 136 -9.27 -2.68 24.35
C PRO A 136 -8.49 -3.82 23.69
N ILE A 137 -9.05 -4.51 22.70
CA ILE A 137 -8.45 -5.71 22.11
C ILE A 137 -7.34 -5.35 21.12
N GLY A 138 -7.59 -4.36 20.28
CA GLY A 138 -6.69 -3.95 19.22
C GLY A 138 -6.68 -2.43 19.01
N PHE A 139 -6.26 -2.01 17.83
CA PHE A 139 -6.09 -0.60 17.46
C PHE A 139 -7.06 -0.14 16.37
N GLY A 140 -8.08 -0.93 16.04
CA GLY A 140 -9.07 -0.59 15.02
C GLY A 140 -9.77 0.75 15.33
N ASP A 141 -9.99 1.55 14.28
CA ASP A 141 -10.49 2.91 14.40
C ASP A 141 -11.02 3.37 13.02
N ALA A 142 -12.34 3.40 12.87
CA ALA A 142 -12.99 3.72 11.61
C ALA A 142 -12.74 5.18 11.16
N ASP A 143 -12.64 6.13 12.11
CA ASP A 143 -12.38 7.54 11.78
C ASP A 143 -10.97 7.72 11.22
N LYS A 144 -10.00 6.97 11.76
CA LYS A 144 -8.64 6.94 11.21
C LYS A 144 -8.60 6.29 9.84
N ALA A 145 -9.35 5.20 9.64
CA ALA A 145 -9.46 4.56 8.34
C ALA A 145 -10.02 5.53 7.29
N ASP A 146 -11.10 6.25 7.61
CA ASP A 146 -11.67 7.28 6.73
C ASP A 146 -10.63 8.35 6.33
N ALA A 147 -9.93 8.93 7.31
CA ALA A 147 -8.94 9.98 7.06
C ALA A 147 -7.78 9.49 6.17
N LEU A 148 -7.29 8.27 6.40
CA LEU A 148 -6.22 7.65 5.62
C LEU A 148 -6.68 7.35 4.18
N LEU A 149 -7.92 6.84 4.00
CA LEU A 149 -8.46 6.56 2.66
C LEU A 149 -8.69 7.85 1.86
N ARG A 150 -9.11 8.93 2.49
CA ARG A 150 -9.19 10.24 1.83
C ARG A 150 -7.80 10.70 1.36
N SER A 151 -6.77 10.52 2.18
CA SER A 151 -5.39 10.83 1.77
C SER A 151 -4.92 9.95 0.60
N ALA A 152 -5.25 8.66 0.61
CA ALA A 152 -4.97 7.75 -0.49
C ALA A 152 -5.65 8.18 -1.79
N LEU A 153 -6.92 8.57 -1.72
CA LEU A 153 -7.71 9.03 -2.88
C LEU A 153 -7.24 10.38 -3.43
N GLN A 154 -6.64 11.26 -2.62
CA GLN A 154 -6.00 12.48 -3.11
C GLN A 154 -4.77 12.16 -3.98
N LEU A 155 -3.99 11.14 -3.62
CA LEU A 155 -2.81 10.72 -4.36
C LEU A 155 -3.17 9.82 -5.56
N ASN A 156 -4.18 8.96 -5.42
CA ASN A 156 -4.58 8.01 -6.43
C ASN A 156 -6.12 7.92 -6.58
N PRO A 157 -6.76 8.95 -7.17
CA PRO A 157 -8.21 9.05 -7.25
C PRO A 157 -8.88 8.01 -8.18
N ASN A 158 -8.09 7.31 -8.99
CA ASN A 158 -8.55 6.31 -9.95
C ASN A 158 -7.90 4.94 -9.76
N GLY A 159 -7.16 4.74 -8.66
CA GLY A 159 -6.50 3.48 -8.36
C GLY A 159 -7.48 2.38 -7.96
N ILE A 160 -7.29 1.18 -8.48
CA ILE A 160 -8.17 0.05 -8.18
C ILE A 160 -8.20 -0.26 -6.67
N ASP A 161 -7.04 -0.25 -6.01
CA ASP A 161 -6.96 -0.56 -4.58
C ASP A 161 -7.49 0.57 -3.70
N SER A 162 -7.15 1.85 -3.98
CA SER A 162 -7.64 2.99 -3.21
C SER A 162 -9.18 3.10 -3.26
N LEU A 163 -9.77 2.88 -4.43
CA LEU A 163 -11.22 2.89 -4.62
C LEU A 163 -11.90 1.66 -4.03
N TYR A 164 -11.30 0.47 -4.14
CA TYR A 164 -11.83 -0.75 -3.52
C TYR A 164 -11.90 -0.62 -1.99
N PHE A 165 -10.79 -0.23 -1.36
CA PHE A 165 -10.77 -0.09 0.10
C PHE A 165 -11.63 1.06 0.60
N TRP A 166 -11.79 2.13 -0.19
CA TRP A 166 -12.79 3.16 0.10
C TRP A 166 -14.21 2.60 0.04
N GLY A 167 -14.54 1.80 -0.97
CA GLY A 167 -15.83 1.13 -1.09
C GLY A 167 -16.09 0.12 0.05
N ASP A 168 -15.08 -0.66 0.45
CA ASP A 168 -15.16 -1.60 1.60
C ASP A 168 -15.39 -0.83 2.93
N HIS A 169 -14.66 0.28 3.13
CA HIS A 169 -14.87 1.16 4.29
C HIS A 169 -16.31 1.70 4.33
N LEU A 170 -16.79 2.29 3.27
CA LEU A 170 -18.17 2.83 3.17
C LEU A 170 -19.21 1.74 3.41
N TYR A 171 -19.03 0.54 2.85
CA TYR A 171 -19.92 -0.59 3.10
C TYR A 171 -19.96 -0.95 4.59
N ARG A 172 -18.82 -1.00 5.27
CA ARG A 172 -18.72 -1.29 6.71
C ARG A 172 -19.40 -0.22 7.57
N GLN A 173 -19.39 1.04 7.11
CA GLN A 173 -20.07 2.15 7.78
C GLN A 173 -21.56 2.25 7.41
N GLY A 174 -22.11 1.38 6.56
CA GLY A 174 -23.51 1.39 6.13
C GLY A 174 -23.83 2.43 5.04
N HIS A 175 -22.82 3.05 4.44
CA HIS A 175 -22.97 4.01 3.34
C HIS A 175 -23.02 3.27 1.99
N TYR A 176 -24.07 2.47 1.78
CA TYR A 176 -24.14 1.52 0.67
C TYR A 176 -24.20 2.17 -0.72
N VAL A 177 -24.87 3.32 -0.85
CA VAL A 177 -24.96 4.04 -2.14
C VAL A 177 -23.59 4.55 -2.57
N GLU A 178 -22.86 5.17 -1.66
CA GLU A 178 -21.51 5.67 -1.89
C GLU A 178 -20.51 4.51 -2.10
N ALA A 179 -20.67 3.41 -1.36
CA ALA A 179 -19.87 2.20 -1.55
C ALA A 179 -20.04 1.66 -2.98
N LYS A 180 -21.29 1.54 -3.48
CA LYS A 180 -21.56 1.11 -4.85
C LYS A 180 -20.87 2.01 -5.87
N ALA A 181 -20.97 3.32 -5.71
CA ALA A 181 -20.34 4.29 -6.61
C ALA A 181 -18.80 4.13 -6.65
N ALA A 182 -18.16 3.99 -5.48
CA ALA A 182 -16.71 3.78 -5.37
C ALA A 182 -16.26 2.46 -6.03
N LEU A 183 -16.98 1.36 -5.78
CA LEU A 183 -16.67 0.05 -6.34
C LEU A 183 -16.87 0.00 -7.86
N LEU A 184 -17.93 0.61 -8.38
CA LEU A 184 -18.14 0.73 -9.84
C LEU A 184 -17.01 1.54 -10.49
N LYS A 185 -16.54 2.61 -9.84
CA LYS A 185 -15.39 3.37 -10.31
C LYS A 185 -14.10 2.53 -10.24
N ALA A 186 -13.90 1.71 -9.20
CA ALA A 186 -12.77 0.80 -9.08
C ALA A 186 -12.69 -0.21 -10.23
N LYS A 187 -13.82 -0.72 -10.72
CA LYS A 187 -13.87 -1.63 -11.88
C LYS A 187 -13.32 -1.00 -13.16
N LEU A 188 -13.40 0.32 -13.30
CA LEU A 188 -12.93 1.06 -14.46
C LEU A 188 -11.44 1.43 -14.39
N ALA A 189 -10.75 1.08 -13.30
CA ALA A 189 -9.34 1.37 -13.14
C ALA A 189 -8.50 0.73 -14.24
N ALA A 190 -7.49 1.49 -14.72
CA ALA A 190 -6.59 1.01 -15.76
C ALA A 190 -5.76 -0.19 -15.28
N PRO A 191 -5.46 -1.16 -16.16
CA PRO A 191 -4.57 -2.28 -15.84
C PRO A 191 -3.19 -1.79 -15.45
N ARG A 192 -2.57 -2.49 -14.50
CA ARG A 192 -1.20 -2.18 -14.04
C ARG A 192 -0.21 -3.16 -14.68
N PRO A 193 0.80 -2.69 -15.42
CA PRO A 193 1.81 -3.57 -16.03
C PRO A 193 2.50 -4.46 -14.99
N GLY A 194 2.56 -5.77 -15.28
CA GLY A 194 3.18 -6.76 -14.38
C GLY A 194 2.36 -7.10 -13.14
N ARG A 195 1.09 -6.64 -13.06
CA ARG A 195 0.19 -6.86 -11.93
C ARG A 195 -1.13 -7.51 -12.35
N GLU A 196 -1.14 -8.22 -13.47
CA GLU A 196 -2.35 -8.75 -14.12
C GLU A 196 -3.16 -9.65 -13.18
N LEU A 197 -2.52 -10.61 -12.51
CA LEU A 197 -3.16 -11.50 -11.55
C LEU A 197 -3.73 -10.75 -10.34
N ALA A 198 -2.99 -9.75 -9.83
CA ALA A 198 -3.47 -8.90 -8.74
C ALA A 198 -4.70 -8.08 -9.14
N ASP A 199 -4.71 -7.57 -10.37
CA ASP A 199 -5.82 -6.78 -10.91
C ASP A 199 -7.06 -7.65 -11.15
N GLU A 200 -6.89 -8.86 -11.66
CA GLU A 200 -7.96 -9.83 -11.86
C GLU A 200 -8.58 -10.25 -10.51
N GLY A 201 -7.73 -10.64 -9.57
CA GLY A 201 -8.18 -11.02 -8.23
C GLY A 201 -8.92 -9.87 -7.53
N ARG A 202 -8.41 -8.63 -7.63
CA ARG A 202 -9.08 -7.46 -7.06
C ARG A 202 -10.43 -7.19 -7.73
N ARG A 203 -10.57 -7.37 -9.03
CA ARG A 203 -11.86 -7.25 -9.72
C ARG A 203 -12.84 -8.29 -9.23
N GLY A 204 -12.40 -9.52 -8.97
CA GLY A 204 -13.23 -10.55 -8.34
C GLY A 204 -13.73 -10.14 -6.95
N GLU A 205 -12.86 -9.55 -6.11
CA GLU A 205 -13.25 -9.02 -4.80
C GLU A 205 -14.25 -7.85 -4.92
N ILE A 206 -14.05 -6.95 -5.90
CA ILE A 206 -14.99 -5.85 -6.18
C ILE A 206 -16.35 -6.40 -6.58
N ASP A 207 -16.41 -7.41 -7.45
CA ASP A 207 -17.67 -8.02 -7.90
C ASP A 207 -18.41 -8.73 -6.76
N ALA A 208 -17.68 -9.38 -5.87
CA ALA A 208 -18.26 -9.99 -4.66
C ALA A 208 -18.86 -8.93 -3.73
N LEU A 209 -18.11 -7.86 -3.44
CA LEU A 209 -18.57 -6.80 -2.54
C LEU A 209 -19.73 -6.00 -3.16
N LEU A 210 -19.77 -5.81 -4.48
CA LEU A 210 -20.90 -5.17 -5.17
C LEU A 210 -22.20 -5.96 -4.97
N LYS A 211 -22.15 -7.30 -5.01
CA LYS A 211 -23.33 -8.15 -4.73
C LYS A 211 -23.82 -7.95 -3.30
N ASP A 212 -22.91 -7.89 -2.33
CA ASP A 212 -23.26 -7.67 -0.93
C ASP A 212 -23.89 -6.26 -0.73
N VAL A 213 -23.34 -5.23 -1.40
CA VAL A 213 -23.88 -3.87 -1.38
C VAL A 213 -25.28 -3.83 -2.01
N GLU A 214 -25.48 -4.48 -3.14
CA GLU A 214 -26.77 -4.52 -3.83
C GLU A 214 -27.84 -5.16 -2.94
N HIS A 215 -27.52 -6.28 -2.30
CA HIS A 215 -28.44 -6.91 -1.34
C HIS A 215 -28.79 -6.01 -0.13
N LYS A 216 -27.96 -5.01 0.18
CA LYS A 216 -28.27 -4.06 1.26
C LYS A 216 -29.13 -2.88 0.79
N LEU A 217 -29.21 -2.65 -0.53
CA LEU A 217 -29.96 -1.56 -1.14
C LEU A 217 -31.38 -1.98 -1.55
N ASP A 218 -31.60 -3.31 -1.72
CA ASP A 218 -32.92 -3.92 -1.98
C ASP A 218 -33.76 -4.01 -0.69
#